data_5768824383369c2d1dcffd7ef4f6ebab
#
_entry.id   5768824383369c2d1dcffd7ef4f6ebab
#
_cell.length_a   1.000
_cell.length_b   1.000
_cell.length_c   1.000
_cell.angle_alpha   90.00
_cell.angle_beta   90.00
_cell.angle_gamma   90.00
#
_symmetry.space_group_name_H-M   'P 1'
#
loop_
_entity.id
_entity.type
_entity.pdbx_description
1 polymer ?
#
loop_
_entity_poly.entity_id
_entity_poly.type
_entity_poly.pdbx_seq_one_letter_code
_entity_poly.pdbx_strand_id
1 'polypeptide(L)'
;MRKFDIVVIGTGIGGASLVYNLLKQGFQGSILAVDRGETVAAGASSHSAGGFRNLYTSDINVKISNLGTKILSRFQEDMGMSIGFVRNGYLFTYYEPVWRQIPVVAQILKDNGVHFELLDPAQLEAKIPGLLCGVDHIDPEVRGLLGMEPIVGGLYGPDCGAFDPSQATAGYFERALADFPVKPVLQLNTEVEAITFDRAGRATGVKLNQGGTEEQVEAGIVALCTGPWTNQLLDRSGFPAEDRMPIIAQKRMLFITDFPNDDPRWQTIPLTSIDQGIFFKFESGSMMLGKAREDTPDKLDTTYEPDFYVEEINLVMQERMPATARCKLKRGWAHMYDSTTPDHNAIVGWHPNHANLMLQVGYSGHGAQQGPAVGLCLAELILNGQYRSVDCSPLRWGRFQEHQLVQEAAIY
;
A
#
# COMPACT_ATOMS: atom_id res chain seq x y z
N MET A 1 9.15 26.44 23.17
CA MET A 1 8.48 25.26 22.58
C MET A 1 7.90 25.68 21.26
N ARG A 2 8.22 24.98 20.15
CA ARG A 2 7.59 25.24 18.85
C ARG A 2 6.11 24.81 18.89
N LYS A 3 5.29 25.46 18.09
CA LYS A 3 3.86 25.15 17.99
C LYS A 3 3.45 25.08 16.53
N PHE A 4 2.67 24.08 16.19
CA PHE A 4 2.09 23.89 14.87
C PHE A 4 0.59 23.63 14.98
N ASP A 5 -0.16 24.04 13.97
CA ASP A 5 -1.57 23.71 13.89
C ASP A 5 -1.76 22.22 13.60
N ILE A 6 -0.90 21.65 12.75
CA ILE A 6 -0.91 20.21 12.41
C ILE A 6 0.51 19.65 12.45
N VAL A 7 0.68 18.50 13.13
CA VAL A 7 1.89 17.67 13.03
C VAL A 7 1.52 16.36 12.32
N VAL A 8 2.17 16.09 11.20
CA VAL A 8 2.02 14.85 10.42
C VAL A 8 3.23 13.96 10.71
N ILE A 9 3.00 12.81 11.31
CA ILE A 9 4.04 11.84 11.66
C ILE A 9 4.12 10.79 10.55
N GLY A 10 5.23 10.79 9.82
CA GLY A 10 5.48 9.93 8.67
C GLY A 10 5.35 10.69 7.34
N THR A 11 6.42 10.63 6.54
CA THR A 11 6.54 11.28 5.22
C THR A 11 6.44 10.28 4.06
N GLY A 12 5.75 9.15 4.28
CA GLY A 12 5.32 8.25 3.23
C GLY A 12 4.23 8.89 2.36
N ILE A 13 3.78 8.17 1.33
CA ILE A 13 2.84 8.69 0.33
C ILE A 13 1.52 9.20 0.94
N GLY A 14 1.03 8.58 2.02
CA GLY A 14 -0.17 9.02 2.73
C GLY A 14 0.02 10.38 3.41
N GLY A 15 1.09 10.53 4.22
CA GLY A 15 1.42 11.80 4.88
C GLY A 15 1.72 12.92 3.89
N ALA A 16 2.45 12.61 2.81
CA ALA A 16 2.76 13.54 1.74
C ALA A 16 1.50 14.07 1.05
N SER A 17 0.59 13.16 0.70
CA SER A 17 -0.70 13.51 0.11
C SER A 17 -1.56 14.36 1.05
N LEU A 18 -1.60 14.02 2.35
CA LEU A 18 -2.33 14.82 3.34
C LEU A 18 -1.81 16.26 3.42
N VAL A 19 -0.48 16.44 3.55
CA VAL A 19 0.17 17.76 3.61
C VAL A 19 -0.16 18.58 2.36
N TYR A 20 0.05 17.99 1.18
CA TYR A 20 -0.22 18.65 -0.09
C TYR A 20 -1.69 19.07 -0.23
N ASN A 21 -2.63 18.17 0.06
CA ASN A 21 -4.06 18.44 -0.11
C ASN A 21 -4.61 19.44 0.91
N LEU A 22 -4.08 19.50 2.14
CA LEU A 22 -4.38 20.56 3.09
C LEU A 22 -4.04 21.94 2.49
N LEU A 23 -2.84 22.11 1.97
CA LEU A 23 -2.39 23.37 1.35
C LEU A 23 -3.16 23.69 0.08
N LYS A 24 -3.36 22.70 -0.79
CA LYS A 24 -4.13 22.84 -2.04
C LYS A 24 -5.58 23.29 -1.79
N GLN A 25 -6.18 22.86 -0.71
CA GLN A 25 -7.53 23.26 -0.30
C GLN A 25 -7.56 24.55 0.54
N GLY A 26 -6.43 25.24 0.66
CA GLY A 26 -6.37 26.58 1.25
C GLY A 26 -6.10 26.61 2.77
N PHE A 27 -5.56 25.55 3.37
CA PHE A 27 -5.12 25.61 4.76
C PHE A 27 -4.03 26.67 4.95
N GLN A 28 -4.23 27.58 5.89
CA GLN A 28 -3.33 28.71 6.15
C GLN A 28 -2.52 28.54 7.45
N GLY A 29 -2.76 27.47 8.20
CA GLY A 29 -2.05 27.18 9.44
C GLY A 29 -0.68 26.54 9.19
N SER A 30 0.09 26.45 10.25
CA SER A 30 1.43 25.86 10.24
C SER A 30 1.38 24.33 10.26
N ILE A 31 2.20 23.68 9.41
CA ILE A 31 2.32 22.22 9.32
C ILE A 31 3.76 21.80 9.58
N LEU A 32 3.96 20.82 10.47
CA LEU A 32 5.19 20.06 10.60
C LEU A 32 4.98 18.66 10.04
N ALA A 33 5.76 18.26 9.04
CA ALA A 33 5.88 16.88 8.58
C ALA A 33 7.20 16.31 9.11
N VAL A 34 7.15 15.26 9.89
CA VAL A 34 8.33 14.70 10.58
C VAL A 34 8.50 13.22 10.26
N ASP A 35 9.74 12.82 10.00
CA ASP A 35 10.11 11.42 9.74
C ASP A 35 11.49 11.10 10.28
N ARG A 36 11.69 9.87 10.74
CA ARG A 36 13.00 9.38 11.17
C ARG A 36 13.93 9.05 9.99
N GLY A 37 13.39 8.88 8.80
CA GLY A 37 14.14 8.62 7.57
C GLY A 37 14.98 9.81 7.13
N GLU A 38 16.04 9.53 6.38
CA GLU A 38 16.91 10.56 5.78
C GLU A 38 16.24 11.25 4.59
N THR A 39 15.28 10.59 3.97
CA THR A 39 14.51 11.08 2.82
C THR A 39 13.02 10.87 3.05
N VAL A 40 12.20 11.60 2.30
CA VAL A 40 10.79 11.27 2.19
C VAL A 40 10.62 9.88 1.56
N ALA A 41 9.50 9.23 1.80
CA ALA A 41 9.22 7.87 1.34
C ALA A 41 10.16 6.78 1.90
N ALA A 42 11.02 7.03 2.87
CA ALA A 42 12.01 6.08 3.39
C ALA A 42 11.41 4.75 3.90
N GLY A 43 10.12 4.74 4.21
CA GLY A 43 9.38 3.56 4.66
C GLY A 43 8.84 2.68 3.52
N ALA A 44 7.65 2.10 3.73
CA ALA A 44 6.99 1.17 2.79
C ALA A 44 6.80 1.75 1.38
N SER A 45 6.67 3.08 1.23
CA SER A 45 6.42 3.72 -0.06
C SER A 45 7.53 3.45 -1.08
N SER A 46 8.81 3.57 -0.70
CA SER A 46 9.95 3.33 -1.59
C SER A 46 10.25 1.84 -1.83
N HIS A 47 9.72 0.97 -0.99
CA HIS A 47 9.95 -0.47 -1.07
C HIS A 47 8.78 -1.22 -1.73
N SER A 48 7.76 -0.49 -2.19
CA SER A 48 6.58 -1.05 -2.86
C SER A 48 6.88 -1.49 -4.28
N ALA A 49 6.17 -2.52 -4.75
CA ALA A 49 6.16 -2.91 -6.17
C ALA A 49 5.50 -1.83 -7.06
N GLY A 50 4.82 -0.84 -6.47
CA GLY A 50 4.20 0.27 -7.19
C GLY A 50 2.99 -0.12 -8.04
N GLY A 51 2.38 -1.26 -7.80
CA GLY A 51 1.14 -1.64 -8.49
C GLY A 51 -0.03 -0.75 -8.07
N PHE A 52 -0.91 -0.42 -9.03
CA PHE A 52 -2.22 0.18 -8.74
C PHE A 52 -3.32 -0.61 -9.43
N ARG A 53 -4.43 -0.78 -8.73
CA ARG A 53 -5.59 -1.54 -9.19
C ARG A 53 -6.87 -1.06 -8.54
N ASN A 54 -7.99 -1.35 -9.16
CA ASN A 54 -9.32 -1.15 -8.58
C ASN A 54 -10.12 -2.47 -8.46
N LEU A 55 -9.43 -3.60 -8.62
CA LEU A 55 -9.95 -4.95 -8.49
C LEU A 55 -9.99 -5.36 -7.01
N TYR A 56 -10.99 -4.89 -6.28
CA TYR A 56 -11.21 -5.17 -4.86
C TYR A 56 -12.54 -5.84 -4.62
N THR A 57 -12.68 -6.49 -3.46
CA THR A 57 -13.87 -7.24 -3.07
C THR A 57 -14.82 -6.43 -2.20
N SER A 58 -14.43 -5.22 -1.80
CA SER A 58 -15.26 -4.30 -1.02
C SER A 58 -15.50 -2.98 -1.75
N ASP A 59 -16.73 -2.49 -1.67
CA ASP A 59 -17.18 -1.25 -2.32
C ASP A 59 -16.30 -0.03 -1.97
N ILE A 60 -15.96 0.12 -0.69
CA ILE A 60 -15.15 1.24 -0.25
C ILE A 60 -13.73 1.22 -0.83
N ASN A 61 -13.10 0.04 -0.93
CA ASN A 61 -11.77 -0.07 -1.53
C ASN A 61 -11.80 0.21 -3.02
N VAL A 62 -12.84 -0.23 -3.74
CA VAL A 62 -13.02 0.13 -5.16
C VAL A 62 -13.13 1.64 -5.33
N LYS A 63 -13.96 2.31 -4.52
CA LYS A 63 -14.15 3.77 -4.58
C LYS A 63 -12.87 4.55 -4.30
N ILE A 64 -12.16 4.21 -3.22
CA ILE A 64 -10.88 4.85 -2.87
C ILE A 64 -9.85 4.62 -3.97
N SER A 65 -9.77 3.39 -4.49
CA SER A 65 -8.81 3.04 -5.54
C SER A 65 -9.12 3.69 -6.89
N ASN A 66 -10.40 3.85 -7.24
CA ASN A 66 -10.81 4.63 -8.41
C ASN A 66 -10.36 6.10 -8.28
N LEU A 67 -10.55 6.72 -7.10
CA LEU A 67 -10.07 8.07 -6.83
C LEU A 67 -8.53 8.13 -6.87
N GLY A 68 -7.84 7.18 -6.24
CA GLY A 68 -6.38 7.10 -6.26
C GLY A 68 -5.81 6.95 -7.67
N THR A 69 -6.38 6.06 -8.47
CA THR A 69 -6.00 5.88 -9.88
C THR A 69 -6.22 7.16 -10.70
N LYS A 70 -7.33 7.87 -10.47
CA LYS A 70 -7.61 9.16 -11.12
C LYS A 70 -6.56 10.22 -10.75
N ILE A 71 -6.19 10.32 -9.48
CA ILE A 71 -5.14 11.25 -9.01
C ILE A 71 -3.79 10.89 -9.64
N LEU A 72 -3.38 9.62 -9.57
CA LEU A 72 -2.09 9.15 -10.08
C LEU A 72 -1.98 9.30 -11.60
N SER A 73 -3.06 9.04 -12.34
CA SER A 73 -3.06 9.17 -13.81
C SER A 73 -2.88 10.60 -14.30
N ARG A 74 -3.21 11.58 -13.48
CA ARG A 74 -3.04 13.01 -13.79
C ARG A 74 -1.81 13.62 -13.13
N PHE A 75 -1.01 12.83 -12.43
CA PHE A 75 0.07 13.35 -11.59
C PHE A 75 1.06 14.22 -12.39
N GLN A 76 1.43 13.78 -13.58
CA GLN A 76 2.33 14.58 -14.42
C GLN A 76 1.70 15.90 -14.88
N GLU A 77 0.41 15.90 -15.21
CA GLU A 77 -0.33 17.10 -15.58
C GLU A 77 -0.48 18.05 -14.39
N ASP A 78 -0.91 17.51 -13.23
CA ASP A 78 -1.24 18.31 -12.06
C ASP A 78 0.01 18.75 -11.25
N MET A 79 1.12 17.99 -11.29
CA MET A 79 2.33 18.22 -10.50
C MET A 79 3.55 18.62 -11.35
N GLY A 80 3.48 18.50 -12.66
CA GLY A 80 4.61 18.83 -13.56
C GLY A 80 5.76 17.83 -13.51
N MET A 81 5.58 16.63 -12.90
CA MET A 81 6.62 15.61 -12.82
C MET A 81 6.08 14.21 -13.13
N SER A 82 6.92 13.42 -13.80
CA SER A 82 6.59 12.03 -14.11
C SER A 82 6.79 11.15 -12.89
N ILE A 83 5.87 10.21 -12.71
CA ILE A 83 5.95 9.14 -11.70
C ILE A 83 6.02 7.76 -12.34
N GLY A 84 6.41 7.67 -13.60
CA GLY A 84 6.46 6.41 -14.33
C GLY A 84 5.09 5.70 -14.41
N PHE A 85 3.98 6.47 -14.43
CA PHE A 85 2.63 5.89 -14.47
C PHE A 85 2.37 5.20 -15.80
N VAL A 86 2.12 3.89 -15.75
CA VAL A 86 1.81 3.08 -16.93
C VAL A 86 0.56 2.23 -16.67
N ARG A 87 -0.31 2.13 -17.68
CA ARG A 87 -1.48 1.24 -17.69
C ARG A 87 -1.16 0.01 -18.53
N ASN A 88 -0.51 -0.95 -17.92
CA ASN A 88 -0.25 -2.25 -18.54
C ASN A 88 -1.13 -3.38 -17.99
N GLY A 89 -2.07 -3.02 -17.12
CA GLY A 89 -3.05 -3.92 -16.53
C GLY A 89 -2.61 -4.56 -15.22
N TYR A 90 -3.57 -5.22 -14.60
CA TYR A 90 -3.37 -6.08 -13.42
C TYR A 90 -4.19 -7.36 -13.60
N LEU A 91 -3.60 -8.51 -13.33
CA LEU A 91 -4.21 -9.81 -13.56
C LEU A 91 -4.11 -10.67 -12.29
N PHE A 92 -5.25 -11.19 -11.86
CA PHE A 92 -5.32 -12.25 -10.86
C PHE A 92 -5.73 -13.56 -11.52
N THR A 93 -5.03 -14.64 -11.22
CA THR A 93 -5.42 -15.98 -11.62
C THR A 93 -6.03 -16.74 -10.47
N TYR A 94 -6.91 -17.68 -10.76
CA TYR A 94 -7.68 -18.37 -9.73
C TYR A 94 -7.79 -19.87 -10.00
N TYR A 95 -7.86 -20.62 -8.88
CA TYR A 95 -8.26 -22.02 -8.82
C TYR A 95 -9.72 -22.17 -8.44
N GLU A 96 -10.29 -23.33 -8.66
CA GLU A 96 -11.45 -23.77 -7.91
C GLU A 96 -11.09 -23.99 -6.43
N PRO A 97 -11.89 -23.64 -5.41
CA PRO A 97 -13.25 -23.10 -5.52
C PRO A 97 -13.33 -21.56 -5.56
N VAL A 98 -12.22 -20.84 -5.53
CA VAL A 98 -12.23 -19.35 -5.47
C VAL A 98 -12.88 -18.77 -6.73
N TRP A 99 -12.60 -19.35 -7.89
CA TRP A 99 -13.18 -18.91 -9.17
C TRP A 99 -14.71 -18.85 -9.15
N ARG A 100 -15.36 -19.77 -8.44
CA ARG A 100 -16.83 -19.79 -8.30
C ARG A 100 -17.40 -18.59 -7.57
N GLN A 101 -16.57 -17.87 -6.79
CA GLN A 101 -16.98 -16.68 -6.07
C GLN A 101 -16.78 -15.40 -6.88
N ILE A 102 -16.02 -15.45 -7.97
CA ILE A 102 -15.69 -14.28 -8.79
C ILE A 102 -16.92 -13.56 -9.35
N PRO A 103 -18.06 -14.20 -9.69
CA PRO A 103 -19.26 -13.48 -10.10
C PRO A 103 -19.77 -12.45 -9.07
N VAL A 104 -19.59 -12.71 -7.77
CA VAL A 104 -19.95 -11.76 -6.71
C VAL A 104 -19.02 -10.54 -6.76
N VAL A 105 -17.71 -10.77 -6.88
CA VAL A 105 -16.72 -9.70 -7.05
C VAL A 105 -17.00 -8.90 -8.32
N ALA A 106 -17.27 -9.58 -9.43
CA ALA A 106 -17.59 -8.95 -10.71
C ALA A 106 -18.82 -8.02 -10.62
N GLN A 107 -19.80 -8.36 -9.78
CA GLN A 107 -20.96 -7.47 -9.57
C GLN A 107 -20.55 -6.20 -8.82
N ILE A 108 -19.75 -6.30 -7.73
CA ILE A 108 -19.21 -5.14 -7.00
C ILE A 108 -18.44 -4.23 -7.95
N LEU A 109 -17.58 -4.81 -8.80
CA LEU A 109 -16.80 -4.05 -9.78
C LEU A 109 -17.69 -3.31 -10.78
N LYS A 110 -18.72 -3.98 -11.32
CA LYS A 110 -19.71 -3.38 -12.26
C LYS A 110 -20.45 -2.22 -11.61
N ASP A 111 -20.93 -2.41 -10.38
CA ASP A 111 -21.69 -1.39 -9.63
C ASP A 111 -20.86 -0.13 -9.38
N ASN A 112 -19.53 -0.27 -9.35
CA ASN A 112 -18.59 0.82 -9.19
C ASN A 112 -17.96 1.32 -10.51
N GLY A 113 -18.48 0.86 -11.67
CA GLY A 113 -18.02 1.32 -12.98
C GLY A 113 -16.59 0.88 -13.34
N VAL A 114 -16.08 -0.19 -12.74
CA VAL A 114 -14.75 -0.73 -13.03
C VAL A 114 -14.76 -1.49 -14.33
N HIS A 115 -13.81 -1.19 -15.20
CA HIS A 115 -13.56 -1.96 -16.41
C HIS A 115 -12.72 -3.19 -16.09
N PHE A 116 -13.24 -4.38 -16.34
CA PHE A 116 -12.55 -5.65 -16.11
C PHE A 116 -12.99 -6.71 -17.14
N GLU A 117 -12.18 -7.72 -17.28
CA GLU A 117 -12.42 -8.89 -18.13
C GLU A 117 -12.26 -10.16 -17.29
N LEU A 118 -13.12 -11.15 -17.53
CA LEU A 118 -12.95 -12.51 -17.02
C LEU A 118 -12.33 -13.34 -18.14
N LEU A 119 -11.16 -13.92 -17.88
CA LEU A 119 -10.38 -14.65 -18.87
C LEU A 119 -10.42 -16.15 -18.57
N ASP A 120 -10.60 -16.96 -19.61
CA ASP A 120 -10.39 -18.39 -19.53
C ASP A 120 -8.89 -18.77 -19.62
N PRO A 121 -8.51 -20.04 -19.38
CA PRO A 121 -7.10 -20.45 -19.41
C PRO A 121 -6.40 -20.18 -20.75
N ALA A 122 -7.07 -20.37 -21.89
CA ALA A 122 -6.48 -20.11 -23.21
C ALA A 122 -6.20 -18.63 -23.42
N GLN A 123 -7.09 -17.75 -22.96
CA GLN A 123 -6.91 -16.31 -22.99
C GLN A 123 -5.78 -15.85 -22.05
N LEU A 124 -5.62 -16.50 -20.88
CA LEU A 124 -4.52 -16.24 -19.96
C LEU A 124 -3.16 -16.58 -20.59
N GLU A 125 -3.04 -17.76 -21.18
CA GLU A 125 -1.81 -18.21 -21.86
C GLU A 125 -1.48 -17.35 -23.09
N ALA A 126 -2.48 -16.85 -23.79
CA ALA A 126 -2.29 -15.90 -24.87
C ALA A 126 -1.80 -14.52 -24.38
N LYS A 127 -2.27 -14.08 -23.20
CA LYS A 127 -1.93 -12.78 -22.62
C LYS A 127 -0.54 -12.78 -21.94
N ILE A 128 -0.15 -13.87 -21.31
CA ILE A 128 1.14 -14.02 -20.61
C ILE A 128 1.99 -15.03 -21.37
N PRO A 129 3.04 -14.62 -22.09
CA PRO A 129 3.86 -15.53 -22.89
C PRO A 129 4.48 -16.64 -22.04
N GLY A 130 4.21 -17.89 -22.40
CA GLY A 130 4.77 -19.06 -21.72
C GLY A 130 4.17 -19.41 -20.37
N LEU A 131 3.04 -18.78 -19.98
CA LEU A 131 2.24 -19.24 -18.84
C LEU A 131 1.59 -20.58 -19.17
N LEU A 132 1.64 -21.52 -18.23
CA LEU A 132 0.97 -22.82 -18.27
C LEU A 132 -0.13 -22.86 -17.21
N CYS A 133 -1.39 -22.83 -17.62
CA CYS A 133 -2.52 -22.90 -16.71
C CYS A 133 -2.78 -24.34 -16.22
N GLY A 134 -2.51 -25.34 -17.06
CA GLY A 134 -2.60 -26.77 -16.71
C GLY A 134 -1.48 -27.22 -15.76
N VAL A 135 -1.63 -28.41 -15.20
CA VAL A 135 -0.68 -29.03 -14.27
C VAL A 135 -0.27 -30.46 -14.69
N ASP A 136 -0.73 -30.95 -15.85
CA ASP A 136 -0.50 -32.33 -16.31
C ASP A 136 0.97 -32.60 -16.66
N HIS A 137 1.76 -31.54 -16.88
CA HIS A 137 3.20 -31.61 -17.15
C HIS A 137 4.04 -31.73 -15.87
N ILE A 138 3.44 -31.51 -14.70
CA ILE A 138 4.11 -31.50 -13.40
C ILE A 138 4.05 -32.90 -12.80
N ASP A 139 5.18 -33.41 -12.31
CA ASP A 139 5.21 -34.66 -11.56
C ASP A 139 4.22 -34.58 -10.37
N PRO A 140 3.37 -35.61 -10.14
CA PRO A 140 2.36 -35.59 -9.10
C PRO A 140 2.87 -35.33 -7.68
N GLU A 141 4.08 -35.83 -7.34
CA GLU A 141 4.70 -35.59 -6.03
C GLU A 141 5.15 -34.13 -5.90
N VAL A 142 5.78 -33.58 -6.94
CA VAL A 142 6.18 -32.18 -7.03
C VAL A 142 4.97 -31.27 -6.97
N ARG A 143 3.92 -31.60 -7.73
CA ARG A 143 2.64 -30.87 -7.71
C ARG A 143 2.05 -30.81 -6.31
N GLY A 144 2.00 -31.96 -5.61
CA GLY A 144 1.50 -32.04 -4.24
C GLY A 144 2.34 -31.23 -3.24
N LEU A 145 3.68 -31.29 -3.38
CA LEU A 145 4.61 -30.52 -2.53
C LEU A 145 4.43 -29.00 -2.72
N LEU A 146 4.29 -28.56 -3.97
CA LEU A 146 4.13 -27.14 -4.30
C LEU A 146 2.69 -26.63 -4.14
N GLY A 147 1.72 -27.50 -3.83
CA GLY A 147 0.31 -27.14 -3.69
C GLY A 147 -0.29 -26.51 -4.95
N MET A 148 0.16 -26.94 -6.14
CA MET A 148 -0.27 -26.36 -7.41
C MET A 148 -1.54 -27.02 -7.93
N GLU A 149 -2.48 -26.20 -8.31
CA GLU A 149 -3.76 -26.62 -8.93
C GLU A 149 -3.94 -25.98 -10.31
N PRO A 150 -4.80 -26.56 -11.19
CA PRO A 150 -5.08 -25.94 -12.46
C PRO A 150 -5.63 -24.52 -12.28
N ILE A 151 -5.06 -23.56 -12.99
CA ILE A 151 -5.65 -22.23 -13.12
C ILE A 151 -6.86 -22.36 -14.03
N VAL A 152 -8.05 -22.02 -13.52
CA VAL A 152 -9.32 -22.18 -14.23
C VAL A 152 -9.89 -20.87 -14.79
N GLY A 153 -9.30 -19.74 -14.40
CA GLY A 153 -9.68 -18.43 -14.92
C GLY A 153 -8.88 -17.30 -14.30
N GLY A 154 -9.12 -16.10 -14.79
CA GLY A 154 -8.48 -14.87 -14.29
C GLY A 154 -9.39 -13.66 -14.35
N LEU A 155 -9.13 -12.72 -13.45
CA LEU A 155 -9.75 -11.40 -13.41
C LEU A 155 -8.69 -10.37 -13.84
N TYR A 156 -8.92 -9.73 -14.97
CA TYR A 156 -8.02 -8.76 -15.58
C TYR A 156 -8.61 -7.35 -15.53
N GLY A 157 -7.84 -6.38 -15.05
CA GLY A 157 -8.17 -4.97 -15.06
C GLY A 157 -7.27 -4.20 -16.03
N PRO A 158 -7.74 -3.85 -17.23
CA PRO A 158 -6.93 -3.17 -18.24
C PRO A 158 -6.53 -1.75 -17.84
N ASP A 159 -7.34 -1.08 -17.00
CA ASP A 159 -7.08 0.28 -16.52
C ASP A 159 -6.15 0.35 -15.31
N CYS A 160 -5.70 -0.80 -14.83
CA CYS A 160 -4.72 -0.96 -13.76
C CYS A 160 -3.28 -0.89 -14.30
N GLY A 161 -2.30 -0.89 -13.41
CA GLY A 161 -0.90 -0.85 -13.86
C GLY A 161 0.11 -0.61 -12.75
N ALA A 162 1.13 0.19 -13.05
CA ALA A 162 2.20 0.49 -12.10
C ALA A 162 2.63 1.96 -12.16
N PHE A 163 3.27 2.42 -11.09
CA PHE A 163 3.87 3.75 -10.97
C PHE A 163 5.03 3.70 -9.95
N ASP A 164 5.77 4.78 -9.79
CA ASP A 164 6.81 4.92 -8.78
C ASP A 164 6.28 5.70 -7.56
N PRO A 165 5.99 5.01 -6.44
CA PRO A 165 5.49 5.67 -5.23
C PRO A 165 6.50 6.60 -4.57
N SER A 166 7.82 6.40 -4.77
CA SER A 166 8.85 7.27 -4.24
C SER A 166 8.80 8.64 -4.94
N GLN A 167 8.72 8.62 -6.27
CA GLN A 167 8.60 9.84 -7.06
C GLN A 167 7.27 10.56 -6.78
N ALA A 168 6.17 9.82 -6.62
CA ALA A 168 4.90 10.43 -6.25
C ALA A 168 4.97 11.11 -4.88
N THR A 169 5.60 10.47 -3.89
CA THR A 169 5.78 11.04 -2.56
C THR A 169 6.65 12.30 -2.59
N ALA A 170 7.78 12.26 -3.31
CA ALA A 170 8.65 13.41 -3.51
C ALA A 170 7.91 14.57 -4.19
N GLY A 171 7.13 14.27 -5.23
CA GLY A 171 6.36 15.27 -5.95
C GLY A 171 5.35 16.02 -5.10
N TYR A 172 4.65 15.33 -4.19
CA TYR A 172 3.76 15.98 -3.24
C TYR A 172 4.52 17.00 -2.37
N PHE A 173 5.66 16.63 -1.80
CA PHE A 173 6.45 17.55 -0.95
C PHE A 173 7.10 18.66 -1.77
N GLU A 174 7.62 18.39 -2.97
CA GLU A 174 8.16 19.45 -3.85
C GLU A 174 7.11 20.51 -4.15
N ARG A 175 5.89 20.09 -4.51
CA ARG A 175 4.78 21.03 -4.75
C ARG A 175 4.33 21.72 -3.46
N ALA A 176 4.24 20.99 -2.34
CA ALA A 176 3.89 21.59 -1.05
C ALA A 176 4.87 22.70 -0.64
N LEU A 177 6.16 22.51 -0.92
CA LEU A 177 7.22 23.49 -0.62
C LEU A 177 7.31 24.62 -1.66
N ALA A 178 6.90 24.39 -2.91
CA ALA A 178 7.04 25.36 -4.00
C ALA A 178 5.80 26.25 -4.19
N ASP A 179 4.61 25.67 -4.24
CA ASP A 179 3.45 26.29 -4.87
C ASP A 179 2.55 27.11 -3.95
N PHE A 180 2.62 26.92 -2.61
CA PHE A 180 1.68 27.54 -1.67
C PHE A 180 2.32 28.68 -0.88
N PRO A 181 1.54 29.69 -0.45
CA PRO A 181 2.04 30.78 0.40
C PRO A 181 2.58 30.29 1.74
N VAL A 182 1.86 29.36 2.37
CA VAL A 182 2.29 28.68 3.59
C VAL A 182 3.12 27.48 3.20
N LYS A 183 4.36 27.39 3.75
CA LYS A 183 5.25 26.26 3.52
C LYS A 183 5.21 25.33 4.71
N PRO A 184 5.08 24.03 4.50
CA PRO A 184 5.25 23.06 5.59
C PRO A 184 6.71 23.03 6.03
N VAL A 185 6.93 22.78 7.31
CA VAL A 185 8.26 22.40 7.81
C VAL A 185 8.42 20.91 7.60
N LEU A 186 9.40 20.52 6.79
CA LEU A 186 9.78 19.12 6.58
C LEU A 186 11.02 18.83 7.46
N GLN A 187 10.85 17.97 8.46
CA GLN A 187 11.91 17.62 9.41
C GLN A 187 12.21 16.13 9.33
N LEU A 188 13.27 15.79 8.62
CA LEU A 188 13.78 14.43 8.42
C LEU A 188 14.86 14.11 9.46
N ASN A 189 15.33 12.84 9.49
CA ASN A 189 16.28 12.33 10.49
C ASN A 189 15.82 12.62 11.94
N THR A 190 14.50 12.59 12.16
CA THR A 190 13.91 12.96 13.44
C THR A 190 12.87 11.93 13.86
N GLU A 191 13.16 11.22 14.95
CA GLU A 191 12.22 10.26 15.51
C GLU A 191 11.17 10.96 16.34
N VAL A 192 9.90 10.59 16.17
CA VAL A 192 8.85 10.91 17.14
C VAL A 192 8.87 9.81 18.20
N GLU A 193 9.31 10.15 19.39
CA GLU A 193 9.42 9.20 20.50
C GLU A 193 8.07 8.91 21.14
N ALA A 194 7.25 9.97 21.26
CA ALA A 194 5.91 9.85 21.86
C ALA A 194 4.96 10.97 21.38
N ILE A 195 3.68 10.68 21.39
CA ILE A 195 2.61 11.67 21.33
C ILE A 195 2.31 12.13 22.75
N THR A 196 2.06 13.42 22.93
CA THR A 196 1.69 13.97 24.24
C THR A 196 0.18 14.18 24.33
N PHE A 197 -0.38 13.88 25.50
CA PHE A 197 -1.81 14.00 25.76
C PHE A 197 -2.06 14.89 26.99
N ASP A 198 -3.18 15.57 27.03
CA ASP A 198 -3.69 16.21 28.23
C ASP A 198 -4.44 15.20 29.14
N ARG A 199 -4.91 15.69 30.28
CA ARG A 199 -5.66 14.84 31.25
C ARG A 199 -6.98 14.29 30.72
N ALA A 200 -7.52 14.88 29.65
CA ALA A 200 -8.74 14.43 28.98
C ALA A 200 -8.47 13.44 27.84
N GLY A 201 -7.19 13.05 27.63
CA GLY A 201 -6.78 12.16 26.53
C GLY A 201 -6.72 12.83 25.16
N ARG A 202 -6.79 14.18 25.10
CA ARG A 202 -6.65 14.93 23.86
C ARG A 202 -5.18 15.00 23.45
N ALA A 203 -4.85 14.71 22.19
CA ALA A 203 -3.53 14.90 21.65
C ALA A 203 -3.13 16.38 21.65
N THR A 204 -1.98 16.70 22.21
CA THR A 204 -1.49 18.09 22.40
C THR A 204 -0.17 18.36 21.70
N GLY A 205 0.52 17.33 21.21
CA GLY A 205 1.81 17.49 20.54
C GLY A 205 2.61 16.20 20.48
N VAL A 206 3.90 16.34 20.26
CA VAL A 206 4.85 15.24 20.11
C VAL A 206 6.17 15.53 20.82
N LYS A 207 6.86 14.46 21.24
CA LYS A 207 8.27 14.50 21.64
C LYS A 207 9.12 14.02 20.47
N LEU A 208 10.09 14.82 20.09
CA LEU A 208 11.00 14.58 18.99
C LEU A 208 12.40 14.28 19.51
N ASN A 209 13.13 13.41 18.81
CA ASN A 209 14.55 13.18 19.02
C ASN A 209 15.27 13.27 17.67
N GLN A 210 16.22 14.18 17.58
CA GLN A 210 17.09 14.33 16.42
C GLN A 210 18.56 14.20 16.86
N GLY A 211 19.14 13.04 16.60
CA GLY A 211 20.55 12.78 16.92
C GLY A 211 20.89 12.93 18.42
N GLY A 212 19.97 12.57 19.31
CA GLY A 212 20.12 12.71 20.77
C GLY A 212 19.64 14.05 21.34
N THR A 213 19.19 14.97 20.48
CA THR A 213 18.57 16.22 20.92
C THR A 213 17.07 16.05 21.02
N GLU A 214 16.55 16.14 22.24
CA GLU A 214 15.13 16.06 22.50
C GLU A 214 14.46 17.43 22.37
N GLU A 215 13.26 17.45 21.78
CA GLU A 215 12.42 18.63 21.66
C GLU A 215 10.96 18.25 21.87
N GLN A 216 10.22 19.08 22.58
CA GLN A 216 8.76 18.98 22.66
C GLN A 216 8.13 20.02 21.74
N VAL A 217 7.17 19.56 20.91
CA VAL A 217 6.41 20.40 19.97
C VAL A 217 4.92 20.31 20.30
N GLU A 218 4.26 21.47 20.41
CA GLU A 218 2.80 21.53 20.55
C GLU A 218 2.12 21.38 19.20
N ALA A 219 0.98 20.70 19.18
CA ALA A 219 0.15 20.50 17.99
C ALA A 219 -1.32 20.72 18.26
N GLY A 220 -2.01 21.39 17.33
CA GLY A 220 -3.47 21.44 17.32
C GLY A 220 -4.09 20.11 16.89
N ILE A 221 -3.50 19.46 15.90
CA ILE A 221 -3.85 18.13 15.39
C ILE A 221 -2.57 17.32 15.26
N VAL A 222 -2.61 16.04 15.63
CA VAL A 222 -1.56 15.05 15.36
C VAL A 222 -2.11 14.03 14.38
N ALA A 223 -1.49 13.88 13.20
CA ALA A 223 -1.88 12.91 12.19
C ALA A 223 -0.87 11.76 12.13
N LEU A 224 -1.34 10.54 12.39
CA LEU A 224 -0.55 9.32 12.31
C LEU A 224 -0.55 8.80 10.87
N CYS A 225 0.62 8.84 10.22
CA CYS A 225 0.89 8.24 8.90
C CYS A 225 2.10 7.30 9.02
N THR A 226 2.17 6.57 10.13
CA THR A 226 3.36 5.88 10.64
C THR A 226 3.54 4.46 10.11
N GLY A 227 2.57 3.95 9.31
CA GLY A 227 2.64 2.60 8.74
C GLY A 227 2.87 1.53 9.82
N PRO A 228 3.80 0.57 9.62
CA PRO A 228 4.01 -0.56 10.54
C PRO A 228 4.55 -0.17 11.93
N TRP A 229 5.01 1.07 12.11
CA TRP A 229 5.50 1.56 13.42
C TRP A 229 4.41 2.17 14.30
N THR A 230 3.16 2.13 13.86
CA THR A 230 2.03 2.75 14.57
C THR A 230 1.93 2.28 16.02
N ASN A 231 1.80 0.98 16.26
CA ASN A 231 1.66 0.46 17.62
C ASN A 231 2.89 0.70 18.49
N GLN A 232 4.10 0.65 17.92
CA GLN A 232 5.32 0.98 18.66
C GLN A 232 5.30 2.43 19.18
N LEU A 233 4.84 3.38 18.35
CA LEU A 233 4.70 4.77 18.76
C LEU A 233 3.61 4.94 19.82
N LEU A 234 2.48 4.27 19.68
CA LEU A 234 1.38 4.31 20.64
C LEU A 234 1.80 3.73 21.99
N ASP A 235 2.49 2.59 22.00
CA ASP A 235 3.01 1.95 23.22
C ASP A 235 3.97 2.91 23.97
N ARG A 236 4.89 3.56 23.25
CA ARG A 236 5.80 4.58 23.82
C ARG A 236 5.08 5.83 24.31
N SER A 237 3.92 6.12 23.76
CA SER A 237 3.07 7.27 24.14
C SER A 237 2.22 6.99 25.37
N GLY A 238 2.26 5.77 25.92
CA GLY A 238 1.45 5.36 27.06
C GLY A 238 -0.04 5.13 26.69
N PHE A 239 -0.31 4.73 25.46
CA PHE A 239 -1.66 4.42 25.01
C PHE A 239 -2.23 3.25 25.80
N PRO A 240 -3.52 3.30 26.19
CA PRO A 240 -4.18 2.17 26.80
C PRO A 240 -4.20 0.95 25.89
N ALA A 241 -4.08 -0.24 26.45
CA ALA A 241 -4.07 -1.48 25.66
C ALA A 241 -5.36 -1.69 24.86
N GLU A 242 -6.48 -1.22 25.36
CA GLU A 242 -7.79 -1.26 24.71
C GLU A 242 -7.91 -0.34 23.48
N ASP A 243 -7.05 0.67 23.40
CA ASP A 243 -6.99 1.61 22.26
C ASP A 243 -5.90 1.21 21.25
N ARG A 244 -5.17 0.14 21.50
CA ARG A 244 -4.16 -0.38 20.58
C ARG A 244 -4.83 -0.83 19.29
N MET A 245 -4.25 -0.43 18.16
CA MET A 245 -4.81 -0.76 16.84
C MET A 245 -4.53 -2.23 16.48
N PRO A 246 -5.46 -2.92 15.82
CA PRO A 246 -5.27 -4.29 15.37
C PRO A 246 -4.36 -4.35 14.13
N ILE A 247 -3.20 -3.73 14.22
CA ILE A 247 -2.19 -3.66 13.17
C ILE A 247 -1.00 -4.52 13.58
N ILE A 248 -0.55 -5.37 12.67
CA ILE A 248 0.70 -6.12 12.80
C ILE A 248 1.71 -5.64 11.74
N ALA A 249 2.98 -5.63 12.12
CA ALA A 249 4.07 -5.39 11.19
C ALA A 249 4.39 -6.70 10.44
N GLN A 250 3.99 -6.79 9.18
CA GLN A 250 4.09 -8.00 8.37
C GLN A 250 5.18 -7.87 7.32
N LYS A 251 6.24 -8.69 7.43
CA LYS A 251 7.37 -8.67 6.51
C LYS A 251 6.94 -9.02 5.08
N ARG A 252 7.46 -8.27 4.13
CA ARG A 252 7.30 -8.50 2.69
C ARG A 252 8.64 -8.38 2.01
N MET A 253 8.90 -9.25 1.04
CA MET A 253 10.14 -9.25 0.28
C MET A 253 9.87 -9.15 -1.21
N LEU A 254 10.70 -8.40 -1.90
CA LEU A 254 10.72 -8.29 -3.35
C LEU A 254 12.05 -8.80 -3.89
N PHE A 255 11.98 -9.51 -4.99
CA PHE A 255 13.09 -10.17 -5.64
C PHE A 255 13.20 -9.69 -7.08
N ILE A 256 14.40 -9.37 -7.53
CA ILE A 256 14.69 -8.98 -8.90
C ILE A 256 15.55 -10.05 -9.53
N THR A 257 15.04 -10.61 -10.62
CA THR A 257 15.80 -11.56 -11.45
C THR A 257 16.14 -10.93 -12.80
N ASP A 258 17.17 -11.45 -13.48
CA ASP A 258 17.23 -11.25 -14.92
C ASP A 258 16.07 -12.01 -15.58
N PHE A 259 15.79 -11.65 -16.82
CA PHE A 259 14.81 -12.35 -17.63
C PHE A 259 15.29 -12.40 -19.08
N PRO A 260 15.23 -13.56 -19.75
CA PRO A 260 15.55 -13.64 -21.16
C PRO A 260 14.51 -12.83 -21.94
N ASN A 261 14.92 -11.67 -22.43
CA ASN A 261 14.07 -10.70 -23.12
C ASN A 261 14.04 -10.98 -24.63
N ASP A 262 13.71 -12.21 -25.00
CA ASP A 262 13.65 -12.69 -26.38
C ASP A 262 12.25 -12.50 -27.02
N ASP A 263 11.23 -12.17 -26.22
CA ASP A 263 9.87 -11.88 -26.69
C ASP A 263 9.44 -10.47 -26.27
N PRO A 264 9.19 -9.53 -27.20
CA PRO A 264 8.81 -8.15 -26.87
C PRO A 264 7.48 -8.03 -26.10
N ARG A 265 6.62 -9.05 -26.12
CA ARG A 265 5.37 -9.05 -25.36
C ARG A 265 5.59 -8.97 -23.85
N TRP A 266 6.74 -9.43 -23.34
CA TRP A 266 7.09 -9.32 -21.92
C TRP A 266 7.06 -7.90 -21.37
N GLN A 267 7.34 -6.90 -22.21
CA GLN A 267 7.34 -5.50 -21.79
C GLN A 267 5.93 -4.95 -21.52
N THR A 268 4.90 -5.65 -21.98
CA THR A 268 3.51 -5.19 -21.90
C THR A 268 2.62 -6.09 -21.05
N ILE A 269 3.18 -7.13 -20.42
CA ILE A 269 2.39 -7.99 -19.54
C ILE A 269 1.87 -7.20 -18.33
N PRO A 270 0.66 -7.51 -17.88
CA PRO A 270 0.14 -6.92 -16.64
C PRO A 270 0.95 -7.35 -15.43
N LEU A 271 0.90 -6.56 -14.35
CA LEU A 271 1.28 -7.09 -13.04
C LEU A 271 0.36 -8.27 -12.74
N THR A 272 0.93 -9.45 -12.58
CA THR A 272 0.19 -10.70 -12.54
C THR A 272 0.41 -11.40 -11.20
N SER A 273 -0.69 -11.80 -10.57
CA SER A 273 -0.69 -12.68 -9.38
C SER A 273 -1.13 -14.07 -9.78
N ILE A 274 -0.31 -15.04 -9.41
CA ILE A 274 -0.53 -16.47 -9.64
C ILE A 274 -0.44 -17.23 -8.31
N ASP A 275 -0.45 -18.51 -8.37
CA ASP A 275 -0.29 -19.49 -7.29
C ASP A 275 0.14 -18.95 -5.92
N GLN A 276 -0.67 -19.19 -4.90
CA GLN A 276 -0.35 -18.85 -3.51
C GLN A 276 0.06 -17.38 -3.29
N GLY A 277 -0.43 -16.47 -4.15
CA GLY A 277 -0.14 -15.05 -4.05
C GLY A 277 1.26 -14.64 -4.54
N ILE A 278 1.94 -15.49 -5.32
CA ILE A 278 3.13 -15.06 -6.03
C ILE A 278 2.71 -14.02 -7.07
N PHE A 279 3.29 -12.84 -7.02
CA PHE A 279 3.09 -11.85 -8.04
C PHE A 279 4.38 -11.51 -8.77
N PHE A 280 4.25 -11.14 -10.02
CA PHE A 280 5.37 -10.67 -10.81
C PHE A 280 4.98 -9.52 -11.74
N LYS A 281 5.96 -8.70 -12.06
CA LYS A 281 5.90 -7.71 -13.14
C LYS A 281 7.22 -7.68 -13.88
N PHE A 282 7.14 -7.27 -15.13
CA PHE A 282 8.32 -7.05 -15.94
C PHE A 282 8.66 -5.55 -15.97
N GLU A 283 9.93 -5.21 -15.75
CA GLU A 283 10.39 -3.82 -15.77
C GLU A 283 11.86 -3.74 -16.16
N SER A 284 12.16 -2.94 -17.20
CA SER A 284 13.53 -2.62 -17.62
C SER A 284 14.41 -3.88 -17.86
N GLY A 285 13.85 -4.91 -18.49
CA GLY A 285 14.60 -6.14 -18.80
C GLY A 285 14.81 -7.08 -17.61
N SER A 286 14.14 -6.83 -16.51
CA SER A 286 14.16 -7.65 -15.29
C SER A 286 12.76 -8.05 -14.89
N MET A 287 12.64 -9.17 -14.18
CA MET A 287 11.38 -9.55 -13.54
C MET A 287 11.47 -9.22 -12.05
N MET A 288 10.48 -8.50 -11.55
CA MET A 288 10.26 -8.28 -10.13
C MET A 288 9.23 -9.29 -9.65
N LEU A 289 9.53 -9.99 -8.56
CA LEU A 289 8.66 -10.99 -7.97
C LEU A 289 8.48 -10.73 -6.47
N GLY A 290 7.37 -11.18 -5.93
CA GLY A 290 7.10 -11.19 -4.50
C GLY A 290 6.07 -12.24 -4.14
N LYS A 291 6.06 -12.63 -2.87
CA LYS A 291 5.07 -13.53 -2.27
C LYS A 291 4.83 -13.10 -0.84
N ALA A 292 3.58 -13.17 -0.40
CA ALA A 292 3.25 -13.01 0.99
C ALA A 292 3.79 -14.21 1.80
N ARG A 293 4.26 -13.96 3.01
CA ARG A 293 4.60 -14.99 3.98
C ARG A 293 3.49 -15.06 5.02
N GLU A 294 2.82 -16.20 5.11
CA GLU A 294 1.63 -16.34 5.97
C GLU A 294 1.98 -16.33 7.46
N ASP A 295 3.09 -16.96 7.82
CA ASP A 295 3.56 -17.14 9.20
C ASP A 295 4.46 -16.01 9.71
N THR A 296 4.37 -14.82 9.11
CA THR A 296 5.21 -13.69 9.49
C THR A 296 4.87 -13.22 10.90
N PRO A 297 5.80 -13.27 11.86
CA PRO A 297 5.57 -12.76 13.21
C PRO A 297 5.35 -11.24 13.18
N ASP A 298 4.55 -10.73 14.15
CA ASP A 298 4.41 -9.28 14.38
C ASP A 298 5.74 -8.72 14.92
N LYS A 299 6.65 -8.42 14.01
CA LYS A 299 7.99 -7.94 14.32
C LYS A 299 8.46 -6.93 13.28
N LEU A 300 9.05 -5.86 13.77
CA LEU A 300 9.74 -4.87 12.93
C LEU A 300 11.09 -5.45 12.44
N ASP A 301 11.04 -6.20 11.33
CA ASP A 301 12.19 -6.87 10.75
C ASP A 301 12.25 -6.63 9.23
N THR A 302 13.32 -6.00 8.78
CA THR A 302 13.60 -5.73 7.36
C THR A 302 14.78 -6.54 6.82
N THR A 303 15.15 -7.61 7.49
CA THR A 303 16.20 -8.51 7.01
C THR A 303 15.76 -9.18 5.71
N TYR A 304 16.54 -9.01 4.66
CA TYR A 304 16.33 -9.67 3.38
C TYR A 304 16.81 -11.12 3.42
N GLU A 305 15.98 -12.05 3.00
CA GLU A 305 16.22 -13.49 3.01
C GLU A 305 16.15 -14.02 1.56
N PRO A 306 17.30 -14.13 0.85
CA PRO A 306 17.32 -14.59 -0.53
C PRO A 306 16.86 -16.05 -0.69
N ASP A 307 17.05 -16.88 0.33
CA ASP A 307 16.66 -18.31 0.31
C ASP A 307 15.13 -18.47 0.15
N PHE A 308 14.34 -17.51 0.66
CA PHE A 308 12.88 -17.49 0.46
C PHE A 308 12.49 -17.48 -1.02
N TYR A 309 13.27 -16.82 -1.89
CA TYR A 309 13.03 -16.86 -3.33
C TYR A 309 13.21 -18.28 -3.87
N VAL A 310 14.25 -18.98 -3.44
CA VAL A 310 14.56 -20.33 -3.90
C VAL A 310 13.52 -21.34 -3.44
N GLU A 311 13.13 -21.24 -2.17
CA GLU A 311 12.26 -22.22 -1.49
C GLU A 311 10.79 -22.03 -1.86
N GLU A 312 10.33 -20.78 -2.00
CA GLU A 312 8.90 -20.45 -2.03
C GLU A 312 8.40 -19.90 -3.37
N ILE A 313 9.30 -19.40 -4.23
CA ILE A 313 8.91 -18.72 -5.47
C ILE A 313 9.45 -19.44 -6.70
N ASN A 314 10.75 -19.73 -6.71
CA ASN A 314 11.46 -20.13 -7.91
C ASN A 314 10.91 -21.41 -8.54
N LEU A 315 10.65 -22.45 -7.75
CA LEU A 315 10.13 -23.73 -8.28
C LEU A 315 8.73 -23.59 -8.85
N VAL A 316 7.84 -22.88 -8.15
CA VAL A 316 6.48 -22.61 -8.65
C VAL A 316 6.53 -21.83 -9.97
N MET A 317 7.40 -20.82 -10.05
CA MET A 317 7.57 -20.04 -11.27
C MET A 317 8.10 -20.89 -12.44
N GLN A 318 9.01 -21.83 -12.19
CA GLN A 318 9.54 -22.71 -13.25
C GLN A 318 8.48 -23.65 -13.80
N GLU A 319 7.59 -24.17 -12.96
CA GLU A 319 6.47 -25.02 -13.40
C GLU A 319 5.40 -24.20 -14.14
N ARG A 320 5.10 -22.98 -13.70
CA ARG A 320 4.12 -22.11 -14.38
C ARG A 320 4.66 -21.42 -15.61
N MET A 321 5.95 -21.13 -15.63
CA MET A 321 6.60 -20.37 -16.69
C MET A 321 8.01 -20.92 -16.91
N PRO A 322 8.18 -21.98 -17.70
CA PRO A 322 9.47 -22.69 -17.86
C PRO A 322 10.66 -21.81 -18.28
N ALA A 323 10.39 -20.67 -18.93
CA ALA A 323 11.43 -19.69 -19.27
C ALA A 323 12.16 -19.14 -18.02
N THR A 324 11.50 -19.13 -16.86
CA THR A 324 12.08 -18.63 -15.60
C THR A 324 13.15 -19.55 -15.01
N ALA A 325 13.23 -20.81 -15.45
CA ALA A 325 14.30 -21.73 -15.03
C ALA A 325 15.71 -21.22 -15.39
N ARG A 326 15.81 -20.28 -16.35
CA ARG A 326 17.08 -19.66 -16.76
C ARG A 326 17.37 -18.36 -16.01
N CYS A 327 16.42 -17.86 -15.24
CA CYS A 327 16.54 -16.60 -14.53
C CYS A 327 17.41 -16.73 -13.28
N LYS A 328 18.22 -15.72 -13.03
CA LYS A 328 19.09 -15.64 -11.86
C LYS A 328 18.65 -14.50 -10.95
N LEU A 329 18.54 -14.80 -9.66
CA LEU A 329 18.32 -13.78 -8.65
C LEU A 329 19.49 -12.78 -8.66
N LYS A 330 19.20 -11.50 -8.84
CA LYS A 330 20.17 -10.41 -8.89
C LYS A 330 20.25 -9.66 -7.56
N ARG A 331 19.10 -9.33 -7.01
CA ARG A 331 18.97 -8.56 -5.77
C ARG A 331 17.53 -8.67 -5.24
N GLY A 332 17.34 -8.18 -4.05
CA GLY A 332 16.03 -8.00 -3.46
C GLY A 332 16.11 -7.10 -2.24
N TRP A 333 15.00 -6.89 -1.62
CA TRP A 333 14.88 -6.15 -0.36
C TRP A 333 13.68 -6.64 0.43
N ALA A 334 13.69 -6.35 1.73
CA ALA A 334 12.58 -6.59 2.62
C ALA A 334 12.05 -5.28 3.18
N HIS A 335 10.76 -5.21 3.36
CA HIS A 335 10.08 -4.17 4.10
C HIS A 335 8.85 -4.74 4.79
N MET A 336 8.06 -3.87 5.43
CA MET A 336 6.90 -4.32 6.19
C MET A 336 5.63 -3.65 5.71
N TYR A 337 4.55 -4.44 5.69
CA TYR A 337 3.19 -3.92 5.65
C TYR A 337 2.70 -3.61 7.05
N ASP A 338 1.83 -2.63 7.15
CA ASP A 338 0.98 -2.35 8.29
C ASP A 338 -0.34 -3.10 8.10
N SER A 339 -0.34 -4.41 8.42
CA SER A 339 -1.50 -5.27 8.15
C SER A 339 -2.53 -5.17 9.25
N THR A 340 -3.74 -4.74 8.91
CA THR A 340 -4.89 -4.74 9.81
C THR A 340 -5.51 -6.13 9.82
N THR A 341 -5.35 -6.87 10.91
CA THR A 341 -5.62 -8.31 10.97
C THR A 341 -7.09 -8.72 10.83
N PRO A 342 -8.09 -7.98 11.34
CA PRO A 342 -9.47 -8.46 11.26
C PRO A 342 -10.10 -8.36 9.88
N ASP A 343 -9.73 -7.34 9.08
CA ASP A 343 -10.44 -7.07 7.82
C ASP A 343 -9.54 -6.55 6.69
N HIS A 344 -8.24 -6.45 6.93
CA HIS A 344 -7.22 -6.04 5.97
C HIS A 344 -7.44 -4.67 5.31
N ASN A 345 -8.08 -3.75 6.04
CA ASN A 345 -8.37 -2.40 5.54
C ASN A 345 -7.70 -1.33 6.38
N ALA A 346 -7.40 -0.21 5.73
CA ALA A 346 -6.87 0.97 6.39
C ALA A 346 -7.75 1.44 7.56
N ILE A 347 -7.12 2.09 8.53
CA ILE A 347 -7.80 2.79 9.62
C ILE A 347 -7.69 4.27 9.33
N VAL A 348 -8.83 4.91 9.07
CA VAL A 348 -8.92 6.26 8.52
C VAL A 348 -9.89 7.13 9.34
N GLY A 349 -9.50 8.37 9.62
CA GLY A 349 -10.34 9.35 10.30
C GLY A 349 -9.91 9.66 11.72
N TRP A 350 -10.78 10.31 12.49
CA TRP A 350 -10.51 10.69 13.87
C TRP A 350 -10.48 9.48 14.80
N HIS A 351 -9.55 9.48 15.75
CA HIS A 351 -9.56 8.51 16.83
C HIS A 351 -10.76 8.79 17.76
N PRO A 352 -11.61 7.79 18.09
CA PRO A 352 -12.84 8.06 18.84
C PRO A 352 -12.59 8.53 20.27
N ASN A 353 -11.55 8.01 20.93
CA ASN A 353 -11.26 8.26 22.34
C ASN A 353 -10.21 9.36 22.56
N HIS A 354 -9.46 9.73 21.53
CA HIS A 354 -8.38 10.71 21.61
C HIS A 354 -8.62 11.86 20.63
N ALA A 355 -9.24 12.92 21.14
CA ALA A 355 -9.51 14.10 20.34
C ALA A 355 -8.23 14.69 19.75
N ASN A 356 -8.31 15.24 18.54
CA ASN A 356 -7.20 15.78 17.77
C ASN A 356 -6.16 14.76 17.28
N LEU A 357 -6.43 13.46 17.39
CA LEU A 357 -5.63 12.42 16.79
C LEU A 357 -6.28 11.91 15.50
N MET A 358 -5.62 12.14 14.36
CA MET A 358 -6.07 11.70 13.04
C MET A 358 -5.31 10.45 12.64
N LEU A 359 -5.99 9.48 12.04
CA LEU A 359 -5.46 8.18 11.68
C LEU A 359 -5.45 8.00 10.15
N GLN A 360 -4.32 7.57 9.64
CA GLN A 360 -4.09 7.14 8.26
C GLN A 360 -3.06 6.01 8.24
N VAL A 361 -3.44 4.82 8.68
CA VAL A 361 -2.56 3.67 8.94
C VAL A 361 -3.24 2.35 8.61
N GLY A 362 -2.53 1.24 8.64
CA GLY A 362 -3.10 -0.11 8.54
C GLY A 362 -3.53 -0.50 7.13
N TYR A 363 -2.83 -0.08 6.11
CA TYR A 363 -3.22 -0.27 4.72
C TYR A 363 -3.12 -1.69 4.17
N SER A 364 -2.55 -2.62 4.89
CA SER A 364 -2.43 -4.03 4.47
C SER A 364 -1.87 -4.22 3.05
N GLY A 365 -0.88 -3.39 2.67
CA GLY A 365 -0.25 -3.42 1.34
C GLY A 365 -0.89 -2.51 0.28
N HIS A 366 -2.03 -1.87 0.55
CA HIS A 366 -2.72 -1.01 -0.44
C HIS A 366 -2.29 0.46 -0.38
N GLY A 367 -1.44 0.84 0.56
CA GLY A 367 -1.12 2.23 0.89
C GLY A 367 -0.53 3.04 -0.27
N ALA A 368 0.28 2.43 -1.13
CA ALA A 368 0.90 3.14 -2.25
C ALA A 368 -0.14 3.80 -3.16
N GLN A 369 -1.20 3.08 -3.52
CA GLN A 369 -2.23 3.56 -4.44
C GLN A 369 -3.41 4.25 -3.75
N GLN A 370 -3.74 3.86 -2.51
CA GLN A 370 -4.87 4.44 -1.77
C GLN A 370 -4.48 5.69 -0.98
N GLY A 371 -3.23 5.78 -0.53
CA GLY A 371 -2.72 6.92 0.24
C GLY A 371 -2.97 8.28 -0.40
N PRO A 372 -2.79 8.46 -1.72
CA PRO A 372 -3.14 9.69 -2.42
C PRO A 372 -4.61 10.10 -2.27
N ALA A 373 -5.53 9.16 -2.39
CA ALA A 373 -6.97 9.42 -2.23
C ALA A 373 -7.36 9.66 -0.78
N VAL A 374 -6.85 8.84 0.14
CA VAL A 374 -7.14 8.97 1.58
C VAL A 374 -6.59 10.29 2.13
N GLY A 375 -5.38 10.70 1.72
CA GLY A 375 -4.82 12.00 2.13
C GLY A 375 -5.69 13.19 1.67
N LEU A 376 -6.28 13.11 0.47
CA LEU A 376 -7.27 14.09 0.01
C LEU A 376 -8.52 14.07 0.88
N CYS A 377 -9.10 12.90 1.13
CA CYS A 377 -10.32 12.75 1.95
C CYS A 377 -10.12 13.24 3.40
N LEU A 378 -8.94 12.98 3.98
CA LEU A 378 -8.61 13.48 5.34
C LEU A 378 -8.38 14.99 5.37
N ALA A 379 -7.79 15.59 4.34
CA ALA A 379 -7.72 17.03 4.21
C ALA A 379 -9.12 17.66 4.17
N GLU A 380 -10.06 17.06 3.44
CA GLU A 380 -11.47 17.47 3.42
C GLU A 380 -12.11 17.37 4.81
N LEU A 381 -11.90 16.25 5.51
CA LEU A 381 -12.43 16.04 6.85
C LEU A 381 -11.88 17.06 7.86
N ILE A 382 -10.59 17.38 7.81
CA ILE A 382 -9.96 18.38 8.69
C ILE A 382 -10.50 19.77 8.40
N LEU A 383 -10.63 20.17 7.13
CA LEU A 383 -11.00 21.53 6.74
C LEU A 383 -12.50 21.79 6.79
N ASN A 384 -13.31 20.78 6.50
CA ASN A 384 -14.76 20.95 6.30
C ASN A 384 -15.61 20.16 7.30
N GLY A 385 -14.99 19.34 8.17
CA GLY A 385 -15.69 18.46 9.10
C GLY A 385 -16.39 17.28 8.44
N GLN A 386 -16.20 17.04 7.13
CA GLN A 386 -16.83 15.95 6.39
C GLN A 386 -16.00 15.55 5.17
N TYR A 387 -16.11 14.30 4.76
CA TYR A 387 -15.64 13.82 3.48
C TYR A 387 -16.48 14.39 2.33
N ARG A 388 -15.84 14.65 1.18
CA ARG A 388 -16.49 15.16 -0.03
C ARG A 388 -16.26 14.27 -1.24
N SER A 389 -15.04 13.77 -1.38
CA SER A 389 -14.64 12.96 -2.54
C SER A 389 -15.06 11.50 -2.40
N VAL A 390 -14.71 10.87 -1.30
CA VAL A 390 -15.14 9.51 -0.92
C VAL A 390 -15.39 9.51 0.58
N ASP A 391 -16.54 9.02 1.01
CA ASP A 391 -16.83 8.82 2.43
C ASP A 391 -16.03 7.64 2.97
N CYS A 392 -14.96 7.93 3.70
CA CYS A 392 -14.10 6.94 4.33
C CYS A 392 -14.60 6.47 5.71
N SER A 393 -15.79 6.88 6.16
CA SER A 393 -16.32 6.50 7.47
C SER A 393 -16.46 4.98 7.70
N PRO A 394 -16.67 4.12 6.69
CA PRO A 394 -16.62 2.69 6.87
C PRO A 394 -15.25 2.18 7.38
N LEU A 395 -14.17 2.92 7.14
CA LEU A 395 -12.80 2.59 7.54
C LEU A 395 -12.38 3.20 8.89
N ARG A 396 -13.33 3.79 9.65
CA ARG A 396 -13.06 4.36 10.97
C ARG A 396 -12.56 3.29 11.96
N TRP A 397 -11.78 3.71 12.95
CA TRP A 397 -11.28 2.81 13.99
C TRP A 397 -12.42 2.11 14.76
N GLY A 398 -13.52 2.84 15.05
CA GLY A 398 -14.68 2.32 15.79
C GLY A 398 -15.32 1.06 15.19
N ARG A 399 -15.11 0.77 13.89
CA ARG A 399 -15.66 -0.42 13.22
C ARG A 399 -15.26 -1.75 13.90
N PHE A 400 -14.11 -1.78 14.58
CA PHE A 400 -13.66 -2.97 15.31
C PHE A 400 -14.46 -3.20 16.58
N GLN A 401 -14.72 -2.15 17.35
CA GLN A 401 -15.52 -2.23 18.57
C GLN A 401 -17.01 -2.47 18.27
N GLU A 402 -17.50 -1.91 17.17
CA GLU A 402 -18.87 -2.03 16.71
C GLU A 402 -19.14 -3.32 15.93
N HIS A 403 -18.12 -4.15 15.68
CA HIS A 403 -18.18 -5.35 14.85
C HIS A 403 -18.69 -5.09 13.42
N GLN A 404 -18.39 -3.90 12.86
CA GLN A 404 -18.77 -3.49 11.51
C GLN A 404 -17.57 -3.60 10.54
N LEU A 405 -16.96 -4.77 10.52
CA LEU A 405 -15.79 -5.05 9.69
C LEU A 405 -16.13 -4.97 8.20
N VAL A 406 -15.21 -4.41 7.43
CA VAL A 406 -15.26 -4.37 5.97
C VAL A 406 -14.35 -5.47 5.46
N GLN A 407 -14.91 -6.62 5.06
CA GLN A 407 -14.09 -7.73 4.59
C GLN A 407 -13.47 -7.41 3.23
N GLU A 408 -12.14 -7.52 3.13
CA GLU A 408 -11.40 -7.44 1.88
C GLU A 408 -10.57 -8.72 1.69
N ALA A 409 -10.83 -9.43 0.61
CA ALA A 409 -10.18 -10.70 0.29
C ALA A 409 -9.05 -10.56 -0.75
N ALA A 410 -8.99 -9.43 -1.46
CA ALA A 410 -7.96 -9.19 -2.48
C ALA A 410 -6.67 -8.64 -1.84
N ILE A 411 -5.97 -9.48 -1.07
CA ILE A 411 -4.74 -9.14 -0.34
C ILE A 411 -3.62 -10.01 -0.89
N TYR A 412 -2.48 -9.39 -1.20
CA TYR A 412 -1.30 -10.09 -1.71
C TYR A 412 -0.01 -9.46 -1.20
#